data_ac14b461c3149eb43b8a97760fce7c7e
#
_entry.id   ac14b461c3149eb43b8a97760fce7c7e
#
_cell.length_a   1.000
_cell.length_b   1.000
_cell.length_c   1.000
_cell.angle_alpha   90.00
_cell.angle_beta   90.00
_cell.angle_gamma   90.00
#
_symmetry.space_group_name_H-M   'P 1'
#
loop_
_entity.id
_entity.type
_entity.pdbx_description
1 polymer ?
#
loop_
_entity_poly.entity_id
_entity_poly.type
_entity_poly.pdbx_seq_one_letter_code
_entity_poly.pdbx_strand_id
1 'polypeptide(L)'
;PCQKGMCKNMFVSDCLSVNEAGHLTIGGCDTLELAKTYGTPLYVMDETTIRQALRSYKQSLDENYENGGIAAFASKACCFKELYRLVMEEGCGADVVSGGELYTAMQAGFPADKLYFHGNNKSDAELRMALDYGVGRIVADNAHELRRLSAIAGEMGKTAHVLLRVAPGIDAHTHAFIRTGQIDPKFGFTLETGEALAAVQEALRLP
;
A
#
# COMPACT_ATOMS: atom_id res chain seq x y z
N PRO A 1 21.54 28.87 -27.05
CA PRO A 1 20.58 29.63 -26.27
C PRO A 1 19.19 29.08 -26.53
N CYS A 2 18.70 28.26 -25.56
CA CYS A 2 17.37 27.70 -25.60
C CYS A 2 16.36 28.83 -25.34
N GLN A 3 15.46 29.07 -26.28
CA GLN A 3 14.42 30.09 -26.10
C GLN A 3 13.53 29.72 -24.93
N LYS A 4 13.30 30.62 -23.98
CA LYS A 4 12.56 30.49 -22.71
C LYS A 4 11.11 29.98 -22.80
N GLY A 5 10.65 29.38 -23.89
CA GLY A 5 9.28 28.94 -24.10
C GLY A 5 9.11 27.46 -24.53
N MET A 6 10.19 26.76 -24.87
CA MET A 6 10.11 25.45 -25.52
C MET A 6 10.57 24.25 -24.66
N CYS A 7 10.97 24.47 -23.40
CA CYS A 7 11.49 23.40 -22.54
C CYS A 7 10.47 22.75 -21.60
N LYS A 8 9.17 23.12 -21.67
CA LYS A 8 8.15 22.55 -20.75
C LYS A 8 7.86 21.05 -20.95
N ASN A 9 8.30 20.43 -22.03
CA ASN A 9 8.06 19.02 -22.34
C ASN A 9 9.33 18.16 -22.47
N MET A 10 10.48 18.62 -21.96
CA MET A 10 11.74 17.88 -22.09
C MET A 10 11.88 16.79 -21.03
N PHE A 11 11.25 16.93 -19.88
CA PHE A 11 11.33 15.97 -18.77
C PHE A 11 10.01 15.23 -18.57
N VAL A 12 10.11 13.99 -18.09
CA VAL A 12 8.96 13.11 -17.79
C VAL A 12 8.24 13.50 -16.48
N SER A 13 8.78 14.42 -15.71
CA SER A 13 8.23 14.86 -14.43
C SER A 13 8.45 16.36 -14.23
N ASP A 14 7.46 17.03 -13.65
CA ASP A 14 7.51 18.48 -13.34
C ASP A 14 8.53 18.83 -12.24
N CYS A 15 8.97 17.85 -11.44
CA CYS A 15 10.02 18.07 -10.44
C CYS A 15 11.43 18.16 -11.03
N LEU A 16 11.59 17.85 -12.33
CA LEU A 16 12.88 17.90 -13.03
C LEU A 16 13.05 19.23 -13.76
N SER A 17 14.21 19.85 -13.60
CA SER A 17 14.58 21.05 -14.34
C SER A 17 16.10 21.15 -14.51
N VAL A 18 16.56 22.19 -15.20
CA VAL A 18 17.98 22.53 -15.32
C VAL A 18 18.20 23.91 -14.70
N ASN A 19 19.18 24.04 -13.80
CA ASN A 19 19.53 25.32 -13.19
C ASN A 19 20.37 26.21 -14.09
N GLU A 20 20.74 27.40 -13.63
CA GLU A 20 21.56 28.39 -14.38
C GLU A 20 22.97 27.89 -14.69
N ALA A 21 23.49 26.94 -13.89
CA ALA A 21 24.80 26.31 -14.11
C ALA A 21 24.74 25.16 -15.13
N GLY A 22 23.56 24.85 -15.67
CA GLY A 22 23.36 23.76 -16.62
C GLY A 22 23.25 22.37 -15.96
N HIS A 23 23.10 22.31 -14.65
CA HIS A 23 22.96 21.04 -13.92
C HIS A 23 21.49 20.62 -13.81
N LEU A 24 21.23 19.31 -13.88
CA LEU A 24 19.92 18.74 -13.59
C LEU A 24 19.53 19.03 -12.13
N THR A 25 18.28 19.42 -11.91
CA THR A 25 17.71 19.54 -10.57
C THR A 25 16.50 18.63 -10.39
N ILE A 26 16.32 18.13 -9.18
CA ILE A 26 15.17 17.33 -8.74
C ILE A 26 14.54 18.07 -7.56
N GLY A 27 13.28 18.50 -7.69
CA GLY A 27 12.61 19.30 -6.66
C GLY A 27 13.37 20.58 -6.30
N GLY A 28 14.08 21.17 -7.26
CA GLY A 28 14.93 22.35 -7.06
C GLY A 28 16.33 22.07 -6.51
N CYS A 29 16.64 20.84 -6.10
CA CYS A 29 17.96 20.47 -5.60
C CYS A 29 18.91 20.07 -6.72
N ASP A 30 20.12 20.63 -6.73
CA ASP A 30 21.16 20.32 -7.72
C ASP A 30 21.68 18.88 -7.53
N THR A 31 21.60 18.07 -8.59
CA THR A 31 21.98 16.65 -8.53
C THR A 31 23.47 16.42 -8.28
N LEU A 32 24.35 17.34 -8.71
CA LEU A 32 25.79 17.24 -8.44
C LEU A 32 26.10 17.51 -6.97
N GLU A 33 25.41 18.48 -6.36
CA GLU A 33 25.56 18.76 -4.93
C GLU A 33 24.97 17.63 -4.07
N LEU A 34 23.83 17.03 -4.48
CA LEU A 34 23.29 15.84 -3.83
C LEU A 34 24.29 14.68 -3.88
N ALA A 35 24.85 14.39 -5.05
CA ALA A 35 25.84 13.32 -5.22
C ALA A 35 27.09 13.55 -4.39
N LYS A 36 27.57 14.81 -4.31
CA LYS A 36 28.73 15.19 -3.50
C LYS A 36 28.46 15.03 -1.99
N THR A 37 27.25 15.37 -1.55
CA THR A 37 26.88 15.36 -0.13
C THR A 37 26.58 13.95 0.36
N TYR A 38 25.86 13.15 -0.42
CA TYR A 38 25.34 11.85 0.00
C TYR A 38 26.01 10.66 -0.68
N GLY A 39 26.85 10.90 -1.70
CA GLY A 39 27.48 9.85 -2.49
C GLY A 39 26.55 9.30 -3.59
N THR A 40 27.07 8.29 -4.30
CA THR A 40 26.34 7.53 -5.33
C THR A 40 26.63 6.06 -5.19
N PRO A 41 25.69 5.13 -5.54
CA PRO A 41 24.35 5.40 -6.09
C PRO A 41 23.40 6.03 -5.05
N LEU A 42 22.46 6.88 -5.50
CA LEU A 42 21.54 7.61 -4.63
C LEU A 42 20.12 7.57 -5.23
N TYR A 43 19.14 7.16 -4.44
CA TYR A 43 17.73 7.38 -4.73
C TYR A 43 17.30 8.76 -4.22
N VAL A 44 16.70 9.56 -5.08
CA VAL A 44 16.17 10.89 -4.74
C VAL A 44 14.66 10.87 -4.95
N MET A 45 13.91 11.24 -3.93
CA MET A 45 12.45 11.32 -3.97
C MET A 45 12.03 12.78 -3.78
N ASP A 46 11.09 13.24 -4.60
CA ASP A 46 10.51 14.57 -4.47
C ASP A 46 9.22 14.51 -3.64
N GLU A 47 9.26 15.10 -2.45
CA GLU A 47 8.14 15.11 -1.51
C GLU A 47 6.90 15.79 -2.10
N THR A 48 7.09 16.88 -2.85
CA THR A 48 5.98 17.62 -3.46
C THR A 48 5.20 16.75 -4.44
N THR A 49 5.90 16.00 -5.28
CA THR A 49 5.29 15.07 -6.23
C THR A 49 4.55 13.93 -5.51
N ILE A 50 5.15 13.36 -4.45
CA ILE A 50 4.51 12.33 -3.63
C ILE A 50 3.21 12.85 -3.03
N ARG A 51 3.24 14.01 -2.39
CA ARG A 51 2.03 14.62 -1.79
C ARG A 51 0.96 14.94 -2.82
N GLN A 52 1.33 15.48 -3.98
CA GLN A 52 0.39 15.74 -5.06
C GLN A 52 -0.31 14.46 -5.55
N ALA A 53 0.44 13.36 -5.72
CA ALA A 53 -0.13 12.08 -6.10
C ALA A 53 -1.11 11.57 -5.04
N LEU A 54 -0.76 11.57 -3.75
CA LEU A 54 -1.62 11.16 -2.66
C LEU A 54 -2.91 11.98 -2.60
N ARG A 55 -2.79 13.32 -2.68
CA ARG A 55 -3.92 14.25 -2.69
C ARG A 55 -4.86 14.00 -3.86
N SER A 56 -4.34 13.73 -5.06
CA SER A 56 -5.19 13.50 -6.24
C SER A 56 -6.10 12.29 -6.07
N TYR A 57 -5.60 11.19 -5.47
CA TYR A 57 -6.42 10.01 -5.16
C TYR A 57 -7.46 10.31 -4.08
N LYS A 58 -7.04 10.95 -2.99
CA LYS A 58 -7.96 11.30 -1.89
C LYS A 58 -9.05 12.25 -2.37
N GLN A 59 -8.69 13.32 -3.07
CA GLN A 59 -9.63 14.31 -3.59
C GLN A 59 -10.63 13.67 -4.56
N SER A 60 -10.15 12.79 -5.46
CA SER A 60 -11.04 12.08 -6.39
C SER A 60 -12.07 11.20 -5.68
N LEU A 61 -11.67 10.56 -4.55
CA LEU A 61 -12.63 9.81 -3.72
C LEU A 61 -13.61 10.74 -3.03
N ASP A 62 -13.14 11.82 -2.41
CA ASP A 62 -13.98 12.77 -1.70
C ASP A 62 -15.01 13.44 -2.62
N GLU A 63 -14.66 13.72 -3.87
CA GLU A 63 -15.52 14.39 -4.86
C GLU A 63 -16.53 13.46 -5.55
N ASN A 64 -16.22 12.16 -5.66
CA ASN A 64 -17.01 11.23 -6.49
C ASN A 64 -17.73 10.13 -5.70
N TYR A 65 -17.51 10.02 -4.38
CA TYR A 65 -18.14 9.00 -3.54
C TYR A 65 -18.89 9.67 -2.37
N GLU A 66 -20.22 9.62 -2.39
CA GLU A 66 -21.07 10.24 -1.36
C GLU A 66 -20.78 9.77 0.07
N ASN A 67 -20.38 8.50 0.24
CA ASN A 67 -20.08 7.91 1.54
C ASN A 67 -18.58 7.96 1.90
N GLY A 68 -17.80 8.69 1.11
CA GLY A 68 -16.34 8.74 1.26
C GLY A 68 -15.66 7.44 0.85
N GLY A 69 -14.37 7.41 1.05
CA GLY A 69 -13.51 6.27 0.77
C GLY A 69 -12.12 6.50 1.35
N ILE A 70 -11.28 5.46 1.35
CA ILE A 70 -9.89 5.58 1.74
C ILE A 70 -8.98 5.13 0.60
N ALA A 71 -8.08 6.00 0.19
CA ALA A 71 -6.97 5.62 -0.69
C ALA A 71 -5.88 4.99 0.16
N ALA A 72 -5.59 3.70 -0.05
CA ALA A 72 -4.56 2.98 0.69
C ALA A 72 -3.29 2.89 -0.15
N PHE A 73 -2.19 3.43 0.37
CA PHE A 73 -0.88 3.34 -0.26
C PHE A 73 -0.33 1.91 -0.15
N ALA A 74 0.07 1.31 -1.28
CA ALA A 74 0.65 -0.03 -1.32
C ALA A 74 2.12 -0.02 -0.89
N SER A 75 2.40 -0.35 0.35
CA SER A 75 3.73 -0.28 0.98
C SER A 75 4.78 -1.16 0.31
N LYS A 76 4.37 -2.25 -0.33
CA LYS A 76 5.28 -3.13 -1.11
C LYS A 76 6.04 -2.41 -2.22
N ALA A 77 5.52 -1.27 -2.70
CA ALA A 77 6.20 -0.46 -3.73
C ALA A 77 7.41 0.28 -3.15
N CYS A 78 7.28 0.81 -1.93
CA CYS A 78 8.36 1.49 -1.21
C CYS A 78 7.98 1.60 0.27
N CYS A 79 8.86 1.14 1.17
CA CYS A 79 8.56 1.08 2.60
C CYS A 79 9.69 1.70 3.42
N PHE A 80 9.44 2.91 3.94
CA PHE A 80 10.28 3.57 4.95
C PHE A 80 9.45 4.59 5.76
N LYS A 81 9.92 4.92 6.96
CA LYS A 81 9.14 5.70 7.94
C LYS A 81 8.64 7.04 7.43
N GLU A 82 9.49 7.77 6.71
CA GLU A 82 9.12 9.10 6.20
C GLU A 82 7.99 9.02 5.18
N LEU A 83 7.98 8.00 4.31
CA LEU A 83 6.89 7.82 3.37
C LEU A 83 5.56 7.52 4.08
N TYR A 84 5.57 6.70 5.12
CA TYR A 84 4.38 6.50 5.95
C TYR A 84 3.90 7.80 6.61
N ARG A 85 4.83 8.66 7.05
CA ARG A 85 4.48 9.96 7.59
C ARG A 85 3.76 10.83 6.54
N LEU A 86 4.28 10.89 5.31
CA LEU A 86 3.66 11.62 4.21
C LEU A 86 2.26 11.08 3.88
N VAL A 87 2.11 9.76 3.78
CA VAL A 87 0.83 9.08 3.52
C VAL A 87 -0.21 9.41 4.60
N MET A 88 0.21 9.36 5.86
CA MET A 88 -0.64 9.67 7.02
C MET A 88 -1.07 11.15 7.02
N GLU A 89 -0.14 12.07 6.79
CA GLU A 89 -0.39 13.51 6.76
C GLU A 89 -1.36 13.92 5.65
N GLU A 90 -1.29 13.24 4.50
CA GLU A 90 -2.23 13.45 3.39
C GLU A 90 -3.59 12.73 3.60
N GLY A 91 -3.80 12.11 4.77
CA GLY A 91 -5.07 11.51 5.16
C GLY A 91 -5.37 10.16 4.49
N CYS A 92 -4.40 9.56 3.82
CA CYS A 92 -4.51 8.24 3.20
C CYS A 92 -4.35 7.10 4.21
N GLY A 93 -4.80 5.91 3.86
CA GLY A 93 -4.49 4.66 4.54
C GLY A 93 -3.24 4.00 3.95
N ALA A 94 -2.85 2.87 4.50
CA ALA A 94 -1.77 2.07 3.93
C ALA A 94 -2.12 0.57 3.90
N ASP A 95 -1.66 -0.09 2.84
CA ASP A 95 -1.70 -1.52 2.66
C ASP A 95 -0.31 -2.08 2.96
N VAL A 96 -0.20 -2.95 3.99
CA VAL A 96 1.01 -3.63 4.40
C VAL A 96 0.89 -5.12 4.08
N VAL A 97 1.98 -5.75 3.65
CA VAL A 97 1.96 -7.16 3.19
C VAL A 97 2.94 -8.06 3.95
N SER A 98 3.64 -7.53 4.94
CA SER A 98 4.58 -8.27 5.79
C SER A 98 4.69 -7.66 7.18
N GLY A 99 5.21 -8.45 8.14
CA GLY A 99 5.53 -7.96 9.47
C GLY A 99 6.54 -6.82 9.48
N GLY A 100 7.48 -6.81 8.54
CA GLY A 100 8.46 -5.72 8.39
C GLY A 100 7.80 -4.40 7.98
N GLU A 101 6.88 -4.43 7.03
CA GLU A 101 6.11 -3.24 6.63
C GLU A 101 5.19 -2.77 7.76
N LEU A 102 4.49 -3.69 8.43
CA LEU A 102 3.67 -3.37 9.59
C LEU A 102 4.51 -2.72 10.71
N TYR A 103 5.67 -3.31 11.04
CA TYR A 103 6.57 -2.75 12.03
C TYR A 103 7.05 -1.33 11.65
N THR A 104 7.38 -1.11 10.38
CA THR A 104 7.80 0.21 9.89
C THR A 104 6.68 1.24 10.01
N ALA A 105 5.43 0.86 9.68
CA ALA A 105 4.26 1.71 9.87
C ALA A 105 4.04 2.06 11.36
N MET A 106 4.15 1.06 12.25
CA MET A 106 4.09 1.26 13.71
C MET A 106 5.14 2.26 14.19
N GLN A 107 6.40 2.11 13.73
CA GLN A 107 7.51 3.01 14.09
C GLN A 107 7.36 4.43 13.49
N ALA A 108 6.55 4.59 12.46
CA ALA A 108 6.17 5.90 11.91
C ALA A 108 4.98 6.53 12.67
N GLY A 109 4.33 5.80 13.59
CA GLY A 109 3.13 6.25 14.29
C GLY A 109 1.87 6.24 13.42
N PHE A 110 1.83 5.37 12.40
CA PHE A 110 0.71 5.31 11.47
C PHE A 110 -0.58 4.85 12.17
N PRO A 111 -1.75 5.49 11.97
CA PRO A 111 -3.00 5.10 12.61
C PRO A 111 -3.38 3.65 12.27
N ALA A 112 -3.53 2.82 13.29
CA ALA A 112 -3.78 1.39 13.13
C ALA A 112 -5.08 1.09 12.37
N ASP A 113 -6.13 1.87 12.61
CA ASP A 113 -7.45 1.77 11.99
C ASP A 113 -7.43 2.05 10.47
N LYS A 114 -6.40 2.74 9.97
CA LYS A 114 -6.18 3.01 8.55
C LYS A 114 -5.24 2.02 7.86
N LEU A 115 -4.79 0.97 8.57
CA LEU A 115 -3.96 -0.09 8.02
C LEU A 115 -4.81 -1.26 7.50
N TYR A 116 -4.43 -1.78 6.35
CA TYR A 116 -4.94 -3.01 5.76
C TYR A 116 -3.79 -4.00 5.66
N PHE A 117 -3.90 -5.17 6.30
CA PHE A 117 -2.83 -6.16 6.29
C PHE A 117 -3.15 -7.29 5.32
N HIS A 118 -2.56 -7.25 4.16
CA HIS A 118 -2.60 -8.26 3.11
C HIS A 118 -1.50 -9.33 3.28
N GLY A 119 -1.37 -10.21 2.30
CA GLY A 119 -0.41 -11.31 2.27
C GLY A 119 -1.07 -12.68 2.34
N ASN A 120 -0.48 -13.66 1.67
CA ASN A 120 -1.02 -15.01 1.55
C ASN A 120 -0.36 -16.02 2.51
N ASN A 121 0.60 -15.61 3.31
CA ASN A 121 1.33 -16.46 4.25
C ASN A 121 1.75 -15.67 5.50
N LYS A 122 0.76 -15.06 6.16
CA LYS A 122 1.00 -14.37 7.44
C LYS A 122 1.28 -15.39 8.53
N SER A 123 2.40 -15.24 9.23
CA SER A 123 2.76 -16.06 10.37
C SER A 123 1.92 -15.71 11.61
N ASP A 124 1.84 -16.63 12.57
CA ASP A 124 1.19 -16.37 13.87
C ASP A 124 1.78 -15.13 14.57
N ALA A 125 3.09 -14.91 14.48
CA ALA A 125 3.73 -13.75 15.07
C ALA A 125 3.28 -12.43 14.40
N GLU A 126 3.11 -12.42 13.09
CA GLU A 126 2.61 -11.27 12.34
C GLU A 126 1.14 -11.00 12.63
N LEU A 127 0.31 -12.06 12.73
CA LEU A 127 -1.10 -11.92 13.11
C LEU A 127 -1.24 -11.38 14.55
N ARG A 128 -0.43 -11.87 15.50
CA ARG A 128 -0.39 -11.33 16.87
C ARG A 128 0.02 -9.87 16.89
N MET A 129 1.05 -9.50 16.15
CA MET A 129 1.51 -8.10 16.05
C MET A 129 0.41 -7.20 15.47
N ALA A 130 -0.29 -7.65 14.43
CA ALA A 130 -1.39 -6.90 13.82
C ALA A 130 -2.56 -6.70 14.79
N LEU A 131 -2.97 -7.76 15.49
CA LEU A 131 -4.01 -7.70 16.51
C LEU A 131 -3.60 -6.84 17.70
N ASP A 132 -2.33 -6.92 18.12
CA ASP A 132 -1.84 -6.13 19.25
C ASP A 132 -1.82 -4.66 18.92
N TYR A 133 -1.37 -4.29 17.75
CA TYR A 133 -1.37 -2.91 17.27
C TYR A 133 -2.79 -2.39 16.97
N GLY A 134 -3.77 -3.27 16.71
CA GLY A 134 -5.15 -2.90 16.40
C GLY A 134 -5.36 -2.54 14.93
N VAL A 135 -4.69 -3.26 14.03
CA VAL A 135 -4.82 -3.05 12.58
C VAL A 135 -6.28 -3.05 12.14
N GLY A 136 -6.68 -2.03 11.37
CA GLY A 136 -8.06 -1.77 11.01
C GLY A 136 -8.73 -2.90 10.23
N ARG A 137 -7.99 -3.55 9.32
CA ARG A 137 -8.49 -4.70 8.54
C ARG A 137 -7.36 -5.69 8.28
N ILE A 138 -7.59 -6.97 8.57
CA ILE A 138 -6.71 -8.08 8.19
C ILE A 138 -7.37 -8.80 7.02
N VAL A 139 -6.68 -8.86 5.88
CA VAL A 139 -7.22 -9.49 4.67
C VAL A 139 -6.86 -10.96 4.67
N ALA A 140 -7.84 -11.81 4.99
CA ALA A 140 -7.66 -13.25 4.99
C ALA A 140 -7.62 -13.78 3.55
N ASP A 141 -6.55 -14.51 3.24
CA ASP A 141 -6.26 -15.00 1.89
C ASP A 141 -6.74 -16.46 1.71
N ASN A 142 -6.91 -17.20 2.79
CA ASN A 142 -7.35 -18.60 2.78
C ASN A 142 -8.01 -19.00 4.11
N ALA A 143 -8.72 -20.17 4.09
CA ALA A 143 -9.46 -20.67 5.24
C ALA A 143 -8.56 -21.07 6.43
N HIS A 144 -7.34 -21.54 6.18
CA HIS A 144 -6.41 -21.87 7.25
C HIS A 144 -6.04 -20.60 8.05
N GLU A 145 -5.69 -19.53 7.36
CA GLU A 145 -5.39 -18.24 7.98
C GLU A 145 -6.57 -17.69 8.77
N LEU A 146 -7.79 -17.78 8.22
CA LEU A 146 -9.00 -17.30 8.88
C LEU A 146 -9.21 -18.02 10.24
N ARG A 147 -9.05 -19.34 10.29
CA ARG A 147 -9.13 -20.11 11.53
C ARG A 147 -8.02 -19.77 12.51
N ARG A 148 -6.78 -19.65 12.01
CA ARG A 148 -5.63 -19.26 12.85
C ARG A 148 -5.83 -17.87 13.45
N LEU A 149 -6.28 -16.91 12.65
CA LEU A 149 -6.58 -15.57 13.12
C LEU A 149 -7.65 -15.55 14.22
N SER A 150 -8.74 -16.29 14.03
CA SER A 150 -9.79 -16.42 15.06
C SER A 150 -9.27 -17.04 16.36
N ALA A 151 -8.49 -18.13 16.27
CA ALA A 151 -7.88 -18.74 17.44
C ALA A 151 -6.95 -17.78 18.19
N ILE A 152 -6.08 -17.08 17.47
CA ILE A 152 -5.15 -16.11 18.04
C ILE A 152 -5.90 -14.91 18.66
N ALA A 153 -6.95 -14.42 18.01
CA ALA A 153 -7.77 -13.34 18.54
C ALA A 153 -8.44 -13.76 19.86
N GLY A 154 -8.98 -14.99 19.94
CA GLY A 154 -9.53 -15.55 21.15
C GLY A 154 -8.51 -15.70 22.28
N GLU A 155 -7.30 -16.21 21.98
CA GLU A 155 -6.20 -16.30 22.95
C GLU A 155 -5.79 -14.92 23.52
N MET A 156 -5.87 -13.87 22.70
CA MET A 156 -5.50 -12.50 23.05
C MET A 156 -6.69 -11.70 23.66
N GLY A 157 -7.89 -12.25 23.68
CA GLY A 157 -9.10 -11.53 24.11
C GLY A 157 -9.42 -10.33 23.22
N LYS A 158 -9.10 -10.41 21.91
CA LYS A 158 -9.28 -9.35 20.91
C LYS A 158 -10.25 -9.78 19.83
N THR A 159 -10.83 -8.81 19.13
CA THR A 159 -11.65 -9.03 17.94
C THR A 159 -10.87 -8.66 16.69
N ALA A 160 -10.83 -9.57 15.72
CA ALA A 160 -10.22 -9.31 14.42
C ALA A 160 -11.26 -8.77 13.43
N HIS A 161 -11.01 -7.63 12.82
CA HIS A 161 -11.80 -7.15 11.69
C HIS A 161 -11.19 -7.68 10.39
N VAL A 162 -11.93 -8.53 9.69
CA VAL A 162 -11.41 -9.22 8.50
C VAL A 162 -12.08 -8.76 7.21
N LEU A 163 -11.31 -8.80 6.14
CA LEU A 163 -11.78 -8.84 4.76
C LEU A 163 -11.39 -10.17 4.16
N LEU A 164 -12.27 -10.79 3.38
CA LEU A 164 -11.95 -12.00 2.64
C LEU A 164 -11.46 -11.60 1.25
N ARG A 165 -10.29 -12.07 0.86
CA ARG A 165 -9.78 -11.86 -0.48
C ARG A 165 -10.45 -12.81 -1.45
N VAL A 166 -11.17 -12.28 -2.43
CA VAL A 166 -11.92 -13.07 -3.41
C VAL A 166 -11.22 -13.03 -4.77
N ALA A 167 -11.10 -14.19 -5.42
CA ALA A 167 -10.67 -14.34 -6.81
C ALA A 167 -11.94 -14.46 -7.69
N PRO A 168 -12.33 -13.39 -8.44
CA PRO A 168 -13.60 -13.36 -9.15
C PRO A 168 -13.60 -14.10 -10.50
N GLY A 169 -12.47 -14.68 -10.92
CA GLY A 169 -12.36 -15.39 -12.21
C GLY A 169 -12.26 -14.47 -13.45
N ILE A 170 -12.06 -13.17 -13.28
CA ILE A 170 -12.01 -12.21 -14.38
C ILE A 170 -10.59 -12.19 -15.00
N ASP A 171 -10.49 -12.34 -16.33
CA ASP A 171 -9.23 -12.15 -17.06
C ASP A 171 -8.92 -10.64 -17.18
N ALA A 172 -7.94 -10.20 -16.43
CA ALA A 172 -7.51 -8.80 -16.40
C ALA A 172 -6.60 -8.40 -17.59
N HIS A 173 -6.44 -9.25 -18.63
CA HIS A 173 -5.54 -9.03 -19.78
C HIS A 173 -4.11 -8.63 -19.38
N THR A 174 -3.63 -9.09 -18.22
CA THR A 174 -2.28 -8.84 -17.74
C THR A 174 -1.30 -9.92 -18.20
N HIS A 175 0.01 -9.65 -18.05
CA HIS A 175 1.03 -10.64 -18.39
C HIS A 175 0.80 -11.97 -17.65
N ALA A 176 0.99 -13.11 -18.32
CA ALA A 176 0.68 -14.45 -17.80
C ALA A 176 1.27 -14.75 -16.39
N PHE A 177 2.45 -14.18 -16.09
CA PHE A 177 3.12 -14.37 -14.79
C PHE A 177 2.57 -13.53 -13.63
N ILE A 178 1.72 -12.53 -13.91
CA ILE A 178 1.17 -11.62 -12.89
C ILE A 178 -0.37 -11.68 -12.78
N ARG A 179 -1.01 -12.62 -13.45
CA ARG A 179 -2.46 -12.82 -13.37
C ARG A 179 -2.87 -13.29 -11.98
N THR A 180 -3.79 -12.57 -11.34
CA THR A 180 -4.25 -12.85 -9.97
C THR A 180 -5.75 -13.18 -9.88
N GLY A 181 -6.49 -13.12 -10.97
CA GLY A 181 -7.95 -13.29 -10.99
C GLY A 181 -8.46 -14.58 -11.62
N GLN A 182 -7.59 -15.54 -11.97
CA GLN A 182 -7.97 -16.79 -12.65
C GLN A 182 -8.48 -17.85 -11.67
N ILE A 183 -9.11 -18.92 -12.20
CA ILE A 183 -9.74 -20.04 -11.45
C ILE A 183 -8.74 -20.85 -10.60
N ASP A 184 -7.45 -20.79 -10.89
CA ASP A 184 -6.37 -21.37 -10.06
C ASP A 184 -5.42 -20.25 -9.58
N PRO A 185 -5.90 -19.30 -8.78
CA PRO A 185 -5.09 -18.24 -8.26
C PRO A 185 -4.31 -18.75 -7.06
N LYS A 186 -3.05 -18.36 -6.97
CA LYS A 186 -2.28 -18.52 -5.73
C LYS A 186 -2.77 -17.61 -4.59
N PHE A 187 -3.83 -16.85 -4.80
CA PHE A 187 -4.37 -15.88 -3.86
C PHE A 187 -5.89 -15.88 -3.80
N GLY A 188 -6.40 -15.84 -2.58
CA GLY A 188 -7.80 -15.58 -2.31
C GLY A 188 -8.73 -16.79 -2.49
N PHE A 189 -9.99 -16.58 -2.13
CA PHE A 189 -11.06 -17.58 -2.26
C PHE A 189 -11.71 -17.47 -3.64
N THR A 190 -11.84 -18.60 -4.32
CA THR A 190 -12.43 -18.65 -5.65
C THR A 190 -13.95 -18.42 -5.59
N LEU A 191 -14.46 -17.50 -6.38
CA LEU A 191 -15.90 -17.21 -6.44
C LEU A 191 -16.68 -18.31 -7.15
N GLU A 192 -16.20 -18.77 -8.31
CA GLU A 192 -16.88 -19.74 -9.17
C GLU A 192 -17.03 -21.12 -8.52
N THR A 193 -16.08 -21.55 -7.70
CA THR A 193 -16.13 -22.84 -6.98
C THR A 193 -16.99 -22.79 -5.72
N GLY A 194 -17.46 -21.62 -5.30
CA GLY A 194 -18.21 -21.40 -4.08
C GLY A 194 -17.34 -21.26 -2.82
N GLU A 195 -16.02 -21.29 -2.92
CA GLU A 195 -15.10 -21.12 -1.78
C GLU A 195 -15.30 -19.78 -1.07
N ALA A 196 -15.52 -18.71 -1.83
CA ALA A 196 -15.74 -17.38 -1.27
C ALA A 196 -17.01 -17.36 -0.37
N LEU A 197 -18.11 -17.99 -0.82
CA LEU A 197 -19.32 -18.10 -0.01
C LEU A 197 -19.10 -18.97 1.23
N ALA A 198 -18.41 -20.08 1.08
CA ALA A 198 -18.06 -20.97 2.21
C ALA A 198 -17.19 -20.23 3.24
N ALA A 199 -16.24 -19.41 2.81
CA ALA A 199 -15.40 -18.60 3.69
C ALA A 199 -16.22 -17.56 4.47
N VAL A 200 -17.18 -16.90 3.83
CA VAL A 200 -18.12 -15.99 4.53
C VAL A 200 -18.92 -16.74 5.60
N GLN A 201 -19.48 -17.89 5.25
CA GLN A 201 -20.26 -18.71 6.19
C GLN A 201 -19.40 -19.22 7.36
N GLU A 202 -18.13 -19.55 7.11
CA GLU A 202 -17.18 -19.93 8.15
C GLU A 202 -16.85 -18.74 9.04
N ALA A 203 -16.51 -17.59 8.49
CA ALA A 203 -16.20 -16.38 9.24
C ALA A 203 -17.34 -15.98 10.21
N LEU A 204 -18.59 -16.12 9.77
CA LEU A 204 -19.78 -15.83 10.59
C LEU A 204 -20.01 -16.83 11.74
N ARG A 205 -19.37 -17.99 11.71
CA ARG A 205 -19.48 -19.03 12.76
C ARG A 205 -18.31 -19.01 13.74
N LEU A 206 -17.22 -18.41 13.35
CA LEU A 206 -16.05 -18.27 14.21
C LEU A 206 -16.34 -17.28 15.36
N PRO A 207 -15.82 -17.56 16.58
CA PRO A 207 -16.04 -16.71 17.75
C PRO A 207 -15.39 -15.33 17.63
#